data_81bc8aa19d99b199484d85ff3831fdb3
#
_entry.id   81bc8aa19d99b199484d85ff3831fdb3
#
_cell.length_a   1.000
_cell.length_b   1.000
_cell.length_c   1.000
_cell.angle_alpha   90.00
_cell.angle_beta   90.00
_cell.angle_gamma   90.00
#
_symmetry.space_group_name_H-M   'P 1'
#
loop_
_entity.id
_entity.type
_entity.pdbx_description
1 polymer ?
#
loop_
_entity_poly.entity_id
_entity_poly.type
_entity_poly.pdbx_seq_one_letter_code
_entity_poly.pdbx_strand_id
1 'polypeptide(L)'
;VIELKVSPISKKEEEKLGIALRKLAMEDPSFNVRFDEETNETIISGMGELHLEIIVDRLKHEFGVEAIVGEPSVAFRETITAEHEINYKHAKQTGGKGQYAHVVMRIEPNEGKGFEFVDHIKGGAIPAEYVPSVQKGIESVLEEGVLAGFPIVDVRVVLIDGSYHEVDSSDMAFRVCAATAFKQA
;
A
#
# COMPACT_ATOMS: atom_id res chain seq x y z
N VAL A 1 -11.28 21.84 -14.40
CA VAL A 1 -10.31 21.90 -13.30
C VAL A 1 -9.08 21.15 -13.73
N ILE A 2 -7.92 21.79 -13.62
CA ILE A 2 -6.61 21.18 -13.92
C ILE A 2 -5.86 20.99 -12.61
N GLU A 3 -5.12 19.92 -12.52
CA GLU A 3 -4.29 19.59 -11.36
C GLU A 3 -2.81 19.54 -11.74
N LEU A 4 -1.96 20.08 -10.88
CA LEU A 4 -0.51 20.01 -10.99
C LEU A 4 0.08 19.61 -9.63
N LYS A 5 1.17 18.85 -9.65
CA LYS A 5 1.99 18.66 -8.45
C LYS A 5 2.95 19.81 -8.26
N VAL A 6 3.21 20.16 -7.03
CA VAL A 6 4.13 21.22 -6.65
C VAL A 6 5.09 20.68 -5.62
N SER A 7 6.38 20.86 -5.85
CA SER A 7 7.43 20.44 -4.94
C SER A 7 8.38 21.62 -4.63
N PRO A 8 8.87 21.74 -3.39
CA PRO A 8 9.88 22.75 -3.07
C PRO A 8 11.22 22.39 -3.72
N ILE A 9 12.03 23.37 -4.06
CA ILE A 9 13.39 23.16 -4.60
C ILE A 9 14.30 22.56 -3.54
N SER A 10 14.08 22.90 -2.29
CA SER A 10 14.85 22.42 -1.15
C SER A 10 13.99 22.21 0.08
N LYS A 11 14.48 21.33 0.98
CA LYS A 11 13.81 21.05 2.26
C LYS A 11 13.59 22.31 3.13
N LYS A 12 14.44 23.33 2.97
CA LYS A 12 14.30 24.61 3.69
C LYS A 12 13.13 25.45 3.19
N GLU A 13 12.69 25.23 1.96
CA GLU A 13 11.59 25.98 1.36
C GLU A 13 10.24 25.29 1.49
N GLU A 14 10.21 24.04 1.98
CA GLU A 14 9.01 23.26 2.15
C GLU A 14 7.97 23.97 3.04
N GLU A 15 8.40 24.48 4.18
CA GLU A 15 7.54 25.22 5.10
C GLU A 15 7.02 26.52 4.49
N LYS A 16 7.90 27.27 3.81
CA LYS A 16 7.52 28.51 3.12
C LYS A 16 6.49 28.24 2.00
N LEU A 17 6.70 27.18 1.23
CA LEU A 17 5.77 26.76 0.18
C LEU A 17 4.40 26.44 0.77
N GLY A 18 4.36 25.66 1.85
CA GLY A 18 3.10 25.31 2.53
C GLY A 18 2.33 26.52 3.04
N ILE A 19 3.03 27.51 3.62
CA ILE A 19 2.44 28.77 4.11
C ILE A 19 1.91 29.61 2.93
N ALA A 20 2.70 29.75 1.87
CA ALA A 20 2.34 30.53 0.69
C ALA A 20 1.10 29.94 -0.03
N LEU A 21 1.07 28.61 -0.23
CA LEU A 21 -0.07 27.92 -0.84
C LEU A 21 -1.35 28.09 -0.03
N ARG A 22 -1.28 28.00 1.30
CA ARG A 22 -2.46 28.22 2.17
C ARG A 22 -2.98 29.67 2.05
N LYS A 23 -2.10 30.66 2.02
CA LYS A 23 -2.49 32.06 1.84
C LYS A 23 -3.20 32.28 0.50
N LEU A 24 -2.63 31.74 -0.58
CA LEU A 24 -3.24 31.83 -1.91
C LEU A 24 -4.61 31.14 -1.98
N ALA A 25 -4.76 29.99 -1.34
CA ALA A 25 -6.05 29.29 -1.25
C ALA A 25 -7.10 30.03 -0.43
N MET A 26 -6.68 30.81 0.56
CA MET A 26 -7.59 31.69 1.33
C MET A 26 -8.05 32.91 0.52
N GLU A 27 -7.23 33.42 -0.39
CA GLU A 27 -7.54 34.57 -1.24
C GLU A 27 -8.43 34.20 -2.43
N ASP A 28 -8.26 33.01 -2.96
CA ASP A 28 -8.93 32.54 -4.18
C ASP A 28 -9.71 31.24 -3.93
N PRO A 29 -11.04 31.29 -3.83
CA PRO A 29 -11.87 30.10 -3.62
C PRO A 29 -11.84 29.09 -4.78
N SER A 30 -11.38 29.49 -5.95
CA SER A 30 -11.25 28.60 -7.12
C SER A 30 -9.93 27.86 -7.17
N PHE A 31 -9.01 28.19 -6.27
CA PHE A 31 -7.73 27.52 -6.10
C PHE A 31 -7.75 26.62 -4.87
N ASN A 32 -7.39 25.34 -5.06
CA ASN A 32 -7.34 24.36 -3.97
C ASN A 32 -5.95 23.74 -3.87
N VAL A 33 -5.62 23.37 -2.64
CA VAL A 33 -4.38 22.64 -2.31
C VAL A 33 -4.74 21.40 -1.51
N ARG A 34 -4.25 20.25 -1.94
CA ARG A 34 -4.38 18.98 -1.20
C ARG A 34 -3.04 18.27 -1.13
N PHE A 35 -2.86 17.49 -0.11
CA PHE A 35 -1.75 16.57 0.00
C PHE A 35 -2.23 15.16 -0.34
N ASP A 36 -1.55 14.50 -1.26
CA ASP A 36 -1.81 13.12 -1.63
C ASP A 36 -0.87 12.20 -0.85
N GLU A 37 -1.42 11.50 0.13
CA GLU A 37 -0.65 10.61 1.00
C GLU A 37 -0.08 9.40 0.26
N GLU A 38 -0.75 8.95 -0.81
CA GLU A 38 -0.34 7.78 -1.57
C GLU A 38 0.89 8.05 -2.43
N THR A 39 0.94 9.21 -3.07
CA THR A 39 2.06 9.64 -3.91
C THR A 39 3.06 10.52 -3.15
N ASN A 40 2.71 10.93 -1.92
CA ASN A 40 3.48 11.88 -1.10
C ASN A 40 3.72 13.21 -1.83
N GLU A 41 2.72 13.67 -2.55
CA GLU A 41 2.79 14.87 -3.37
C GLU A 41 1.80 15.94 -2.90
N THR A 42 2.21 17.21 -2.99
CA THR A 42 1.30 18.35 -2.85
C THR A 42 0.70 18.66 -4.21
N ILE A 43 -0.62 18.61 -4.31
CA ILE A 43 -1.38 18.84 -5.53
C ILE A 43 -2.10 20.18 -5.41
N ILE A 44 -1.95 21.01 -6.43
CA ILE A 44 -2.71 22.24 -6.61
C ILE A 44 -3.72 22.05 -7.73
N SER A 45 -4.91 22.62 -7.57
CA SER A 45 -5.95 22.60 -8.59
C SER A 45 -6.58 23.95 -8.81
N GLY A 46 -6.90 24.26 -10.06
CA GLY A 46 -7.46 25.55 -10.46
C GLY A 46 -8.35 25.44 -11.69
N MET A 47 -8.89 26.58 -12.12
CA MET A 47 -9.85 26.70 -13.22
C MET A 47 -9.27 26.38 -14.59
N GLY A 48 -7.94 26.45 -14.74
CA GLY A 48 -7.26 26.20 -15.99
C GLY A 48 -5.75 26.41 -15.89
N GLU A 49 -5.05 26.13 -16.97
CA GLU A 49 -3.57 26.20 -17.03
C GLU A 49 -3.05 27.61 -16.71
N LEU A 50 -3.64 28.62 -17.33
CA LEU A 50 -3.26 30.03 -17.09
C LEU A 50 -3.47 30.44 -15.62
N HIS A 51 -4.55 29.97 -15.00
CA HIS A 51 -4.79 30.24 -13.58
C HIS A 51 -3.67 29.68 -12.71
N LEU A 52 -3.26 28.44 -12.93
CA LEU A 52 -2.18 27.81 -12.17
C LEU A 52 -0.81 28.41 -12.48
N GLU A 53 -0.55 28.85 -13.71
CA GLU A 53 0.66 29.60 -14.07
C GLU A 53 0.77 30.90 -13.28
N ILE A 54 -0.34 31.65 -13.14
CA ILE A 54 -0.40 32.88 -12.33
C ILE A 54 -0.12 32.57 -10.85
N ILE A 55 -0.68 31.51 -10.31
CA ILE A 55 -0.43 31.08 -8.92
C ILE A 55 1.06 30.76 -8.71
N VAL A 56 1.68 30.02 -9.61
CA VAL A 56 3.12 29.68 -9.54
C VAL A 56 3.99 30.94 -9.64
N ASP A 57 3.63 31.87 -10.51
CA ASP A 57 4.32 33.15 -10.65
C ASP A 57 4.21 34.00 -9.37
N ARG A 58 3.05 34.04 -8.74
CA ARG A 58 2.83 34.69 -7.45
C ARG A 58 3.64 34.07 -6.32
N LEU A 59 3.78 32.72 -6.29
CA LEU A 59 4.66 32.04 -5.33
C LEU A 59 6.09 32.60 -5.40
N LYS A 60 6.60 32.78 -6.60
CA LYS A 60 7.95 33.30 -6.83
C LYS A 60 8.08 34.80 -6.48
N HIS A 61 7.19 35.64 -7.01
CA HIS A 61 7.33 37.10 -6.93
C HIS A 61 6.81 37.68 -5.62
N GLU A 62 5.73 37.17 -5.05
CA GLU A 62 5.15 37.67 -3.82
C GLU A 62 5.71 37.02 -2.56
N PHE A 63 5.98 35.72 -2.63
CA PHE A 63 6.42 34.93 -1.48
C PHE A 63 7.90 34.53 -1.53
N GLY A 64 8.57 34.79 -2.64
CA GLY A 64 9.97 34.41 -2.81
C GLY A 64 10.22 32.91 -2.74
N VAL A 65 9.25 32.09 -3.17
CA VAL A 65 9.32 30.65 -3.15
C VAL A 65 9.38 30.13 -4.58
N GLU A 66 10.45 29.43 -4.91
CA GLU A 66 10.57 28.71 -6.16
C GLU A 66 10.07 27.27 -5.96
N ALA A 67 9.19 26.83 -6.85
CA ALA A 67 8.60 25.50 -6.81
C ALA A 67 8.79 24.77 -8.14
N ILE A 68 8.99 23.46 -8.06
CA ILE A 68 8.99 22.58 -9.22
C ILE A 68 7.55 22.13 -9.47
N VAL A 69 7.08 22.32 -10.69
CA VAL A 69 5.71 22.01 -11.10
C VAL A 69 5.73 20.89 -12.12
N GLY A 70 4.81 19.97 -12.03
CA GLY A 70 4.67 18.85 -12.96
C GLY A 70 3.28 18.22 -12.92
N GLU A 71 3.09 17.18 -13.71
CA GLU A 71 1.86 16.40 -13.67
C GLU A 71 1.80 15.54 -12.40
N PRO A 72 0.61 15.40 -11.78
CA PRO A 72 0.43 14.50 -10.65
C PRO A 72 0.78 13.07 -11.02
N SER A 73 1.39 12.33 -10.10
CA SER A 73 1.64 10.92 -10.28
C SER A 73 0.34 10.12 -10.14
N VAL A 74 0.22 9.06 -10.93
CA VAL A 74 -0.90 8.12 -10.82
C VAL A 74 -0.56 7.07 -9.77
N ALA A 75 -1.42 6.95 -8.76
CA ALA A 75 -1.31 5.89 -7.77
C ALA A 75 -1.89 4.59 -8.34
N PHE A 76 -1.02 3.71 -8.81
CA PHE A 76 -1.41 2.39 -9.28
C PHE A 76 -1.69 1.45 -8.11
N ARG A 77 -2.54 0.46 -8.36
CA ARG A 77 -2.86 -0.64 -7.46
C ARG A 77 -2.79 -1.95 -8.23
N GLU A 78 -2.42 -2.99 -7.53
CA GLU A 78 -2.55 -4.35 -8.04
C GLU A 78 -3.84 -4.99 -7.51
N THR A 79 -4.42 -5.89 -8.25
CA THR A 79 -5.55 -6.71 -7.81
C THR A 79 -5.58 -8.02 -8.56
N ILE A 80 -6.45 -8.93 -8.13
CA ILE A 80 -6.68 -10.19 -8.83
C ILE A 80 -8.04 -10.19 -9.50
N THR A 81 -8.16 -10.92 -10.59
CA THR A 81 -9.40 -11.02 -11.38
C THR A 81 -10.04 -12.39 -11.34
N ALA A 82 -9.35 -13.36 -10.79
CA ALA A 82 -9.82 -14.74 -10.69
C ALA A 82 -9.50 -15.34 -9.32
N GLU A 83 -10.31 -16.33 -8.93
CA GLU A 83 -10.06 -17.14 -7.74
C GLU A 83 -8.91 -18.11 -7.97
N HIS A 84 -8.07 -18.28 -6.97
CA HIS A 84 -6.99 -19.27 -6.98
C HIS A 84 -6.84 -19.91 -5.61
N GLU A 85 -6.67 -21.24 -5.59
CA GLU A 85 -6.35 -21.98 -4.38
C GLU A 85 -4.88 -22.39 -4.40
N ILE A 86 -4.17 -22.17 -3.30
CA ILE A 86 -2.77 -22.55 -3.14
C ILE A 86 -2.58 -23.42 -1.91
N ASN A 87 -1.81 -24.48 -2.10
CA ASN A 87 -1.34 -25.37 -1.04
C ASN A 87 0.18 -25.25 -0.98
N TYR A 88 0.69 -24.62 0.05
CA TYR A 88 2.12 -24.31 0.18
C TYR A 88 2.68 -24.77 1.51
N LYS A 89 3.81 -25.45 1.45
CA LYS A 89 4.55 -25.93 2.60
C LYS A 89 5.93 -25.30 2.66
N HIS A 90 6.19 -24.61 3.76
CA HIS A 90 7.52 -24.08 4.08
C HIS A 90 8.21 -25.02 5.07
N ALA A 91 9.22 -25.73 4.60
CA ALA A 91 10.03 -26.64 5.45
C ALA A 91 11.50 -26.38 5.19
N LYS A 92 12.23 -25.97 6.21
CA LYS A 92 13.69 -25.80 6.19
C LYS A 92 14.31 -26.49 7.39
N GLN A 93 15.32 -27.31 7.14
CA GLN A 93 16.19 -27.87 8.16
C GLN A 93 17.63 -27.46 7.88
N THR A 94 18.21 -26.68 8.78
CA THR A 94 19.58 -26.23 8.69
C THR A 94 20.27 -26.45 10.03
N GLY A 95 20.72 -27.71 10.29
CA GLY A 95 21.64 -28.02 11.39
C GLY A 95 21.23 -27.60 12.81
N GLY A 96 19.93 -27.49 13.11
CA GLY A 96 19.39 -27.08 14.40
C GLY A 96 17.89 -27.11 14.41
N LYS A 97 17.23 -26.18 15.15
CA LYS A 97 15.78 -26.03 15.13
C LYS A 97 15.36 -25.64 13.70
N GLY A 98 14.57 -26.50 13.06
CA GLY A 98 14.06 -26.28 11.72
C GLY A 98 12.94 -25.25 11.67
N GLN A 99 12.42 -25.01 10.48
CA GLN A 99 11.20 -24.22 10.25
C GLN A 99 10.19 -25.08 9.52
N TYR A 100 8.95 -25.09 10.00
CA TYR A 100 7.86 -25.78 9.36
C TYR A 100 6.57 -24.99 9.48
N ALA A 101 5.93 -24.72 8.34
CA ALA A 101 4.59 -24.20 8.26
C ALA A 101 3.93 -24.69 6.98
N HIS A 102 2.63 -24.96 7.02
CA HIS A 102 1.87 -25.40 5.87
C HIS A 102 0.52 -24.72 5.88
N VAL A 103 0.17 -24.09 4.77
CA VAL A 103 -1.10 -23.39 4.59
C VAL A 103 -1.78 -23.82 3.30
N VAL A 104 -3.10 -23.96 3.35
CA VAL A 104 -3.97 -24.07 2.20
C VAL A 104 -4.91 -22.87 2.22
N MET A 105 -4.81 -22.04 1.21
CA MET A 105 -5.56 -20.78 1.13
C MET A 105 -6.26 -20.67 -0.22
N ARG A 106 -7.43 -20.04 -0.20
CA ARG A 106 -8.12 -19.60 -1.41
C ARG A 106 -8.08 -18.08 -1.44
N ILE A 107 -7.66 -17.53 -2.55
CA ILE A 107 -7.56 -16.09 -2.81
C ILE A 107 -8.63 -15.74 -3.83
N GLU A 108 -9.49 -14.80 -3.51
CA GLU A 108 -10.64 -14.39 -4.30
C GLU A 108 -10.67 -12.89 -4.53
N PRO A 109 -11.18 -12.41 -5.68
CA PRO A 109 -11.50 -11.00 -5.86
C PRO A 109 -12.53 -10.53 -4.83
N ASN A 110 -12.36 -9.32 -4.30
CA ASN A 110 -13.24 -8.71 -3.32
C ASN A 110 -13.54 -7.25 -3.69
N GLU A 111 -14.00 -7.05 -4.91
CA GLU A 111 -14.14 -5.76 -5.57
C GLU A 111 -14.88 -4.72 -4.71
N GLY A 112 -14.24 -3.56 -4.51
CA GLY A 112 -14.78 -2.44 -3.76
C GLY A 112 -14.87 -2.63 -2.24
N LYS A 113 -14.37 -3.75 -1.68
CA LYS A 113 -14.46 -4.07 -0.24
C LYS A 113 -13.11 -4.11 0.48
N GLY A 114 -12.02 -3.88 -0.25
CA GLY A 114 -10.68 -3.90 0.32
C GLY A 114 -10.19 -5.31 0.66
N PHE A 115 -9.30 -5.41 1.65
CA PHE A 115 -8.76 -6.67 2.12
C PHE A 115 -9.65 -7.32 3.19
N GLU A 116 -9.92 -8.62 3.02
CA GLU A 116 -10.64 -9.44 4.00
C GLU A 116 -9.89 -10.75 4.22
N PHE A 117 -9.68 -11.10 5.48
CA PHE A 117 -9.09 -12.37 5.88
C PHE A 117 -10.13 -13.21 6.61
N VAL A 118 -10.33 -14.45 6.17
CA VAL A 118 -11.33 -15.36 6.74
C VAL A 118 -10.63 -16.64 7.22
N ASP A 119 -10.84 -16.97 8.49
CA ASP A 119 -10.36 -18.21 9.09
C ASP A 119 -11.43 -19.29 9.00
N HIS A 120 -11.18 -20.31 8.19
CA HIS A 120 -12.01 -21.52 8.06
C HIS A 120 -11.30 -22.78 8.56
N ILE A 121 -10.27 -22.66 9.39
CA ILE A 121 -9.56 -23.81 9.95
C ILE A 121 -10.50 -24.66 10.78
N LYS A 122 -10.45 -25.95 10.56
CA LYS A 122 -11.21 -26.96 11.29
C LYS A 122 -10.27 -27.88 12.07
N GLY A 123 -10.73 -28.33 13.25
CA GLY A 123 -10.03 -29.33 14.04
C GLY A 123 -8.62 -28.92 14.54
N GLY A 124 -8.29 -27.63 14.54
CA GLY A 124 -6.98 -27.18 15.01
C GLY A 124 -5.82 -27.55 14.04
N ALA A 125 -6.09 -27.75 12.76
CA ALA A 125 -5.08 -28.09 11.77
C ALA A 125 -3.91 -27.07 11.76
N ILE A 126 -4.22 -25.79 11.98
CA ILE A 126 -3.26 -24.76 12.36
C ILE A 126 -3.66 -24.28 13.77
N PRO A 127 -2.74 -24.25 14.74
CA PRO A 127 -3.03 -23.68 16.07
C PRO A 127 -3.51 -22.24 15.96
N ALA A 128 -4.50 -21.90 16.78
CA ALA A 128 -5.12 -20.56 16.76
C ALA A 128 -4.11 -19.41 16.96
N GLU A 129 -3.03 -19.67 17.68
CA GLU A 129 -1.94 -18.71 17.89
C GLU A 129 -1.18 -18.34 16.61
N TYR A 130 -1.18 -19.20 15.57
CA TYR A 130 -0.50 -18.94 14.31
C TYR A 130 -1.40 -18.36 13.20
N VAL A 131 -2.71 -18.34 13.39
CA VAL A 131 -3.63 -17.72 12.43
C VAL A 131 -3.36 -16.22 12.24
N PRO A 132 -3.12 -15.42 13.30
CA PRO A 132 -2.69 -14.03 13.14
C PRO A 132 -1.35 -13.88 12.41
N SER A 133 -0.46 -14.87 12.52
CA SER A 133 0.83 -14.88 11.83
C SER A 133 0.66 -15.02 10.33
N VAL A 134 -0.28 -15.90 9.90
CA VAL A 134 -0.67 -16.06 8.49
C VAL A 134 -1.20 -14.74 7.94
N GLN A 135 -2.13 -14.11 8.64
CA GLN A 135 -2.70 -12.82 8.23
C GLN A 135 -1.63 -11.74 8.08
N LYS A 136 -0.74 -11.57 9.07
CA LYS A 136 0.35 -10.60 9.00
C LYS A 136 1.33 -10.85 7.86
N GLY A 137 1.59 -12.11 7.54
CA GLY A 137 2.41 -12.49 6.39
C GLY A 137 1.80 -12.04 5.08
N ILE A 138 0.48 -12.20 4.92
CA ILE A 138 -0.27 -11.74 3.75
C ILE A 138 -0.29 -10.21 3.67
N GLU A 139 -0.61 -9.53 4.77
CA GLU A 139 -0.66 -8.06 4.85
C GLU A 139 0.64 -7.40 4.41
N SER A 140 1.79 -7.98 4.77
CA SER A 140 3.10 -7.47 4.33
C SER A 140 3.27 -7.52 2.79
N VAL A 141 2.72 -8.55 2.14
CA VAL A 141 2.77 -8.66 0.68
C VAL A 141 1.79 -7.70 0.01
N LEU A 142 0.63 -7.45 0.63
CA LEU A 142 -0.36 -6.48 0.12
C LEU A 142 0.23 -5.07 0.03
N GLU A 143 1.06 -4.69 0.99
CA GLU A 143 1.73 -3.38 1.00
C GLU A 143 2.83 -3.28 -0.06
N GLU A 144 3.60 -4.35 -0.25
CA GLU A 144 4.74 -4.38 -1.17
C GLU A 144 4.33 -4.58 -2.64
N GLY A 145 3.20 -5.26 -2.88
CA GLY A 145 2.83 -5.72 -4.22
C GLY A 145 3.62 -6.95 -4.69
N VAL A 146 3.20 -7.53 -5.80
CA VAL A 146 3.82 -8.76 -6.36
C VAL A 146 4.34 -8.54 -7.78
N LEU A 147 3.59 -7.82 -8.62
CA LEU A 147 3.93 -7.65 -10.04
C LEU A 147 4.87 -6.46 -10.28
N ALA A 148 4.48 -5.29 -9.81
CA ALA A 148 5.16 -4.04 -10.12
C ALA A 148 5.50 -3.21 -8.88
N GLY A 149 5.27 -3.75 -7.69
CA GLY A 149 5.55 -3.07 -6.42
C GLY A 149 4.49 -2.06 -5.99
N PHE A 150 3.26 -2.18 -6.53
CA PHE A 150 2.13 -1.36 -6.09
C PHE A 150 1.27 -2.11 -5.06
N PRO A 151 0.67 -1.41 -4.09
CA PRO A 151 -0.18 -2.06 -3.10
C PRO A 151 -1.30 -2.88 -3.74
N ILE A 152 -1.56 -4.07 -3.19
CA ILE A 152 -2.63 -4.95 -3.63
C ILE A 152 -3.91 -4.60 -2.87
N VAL A 153 -5.01 -4.45 -3.58
CA VAL A 153 -6.32 -4.10 -3.03
C VAL A 153 -7.40 -5.06 -3.49
N ASP A 154 -8.55 -5.05 -2.77
CA ASP A 154 -9.76 -5.77 -3.15
C ASP A 154 -9.55 -7.28 -3.29
N VAL A 155 -8.94 -7.86 -2.28
CA VAL A 155 -8.64 -9.30 -2.20
C VAL A 155 -9.21 -9.89 -0.92
N ARG A 156 -9.88 -11.04 -1.04
CA ARG A 156 -10.26 -11.88 0.09
C ARG A 156 -9.37 -13.11 0.14
N VAL A 157 -8.84 -13.42 1.31
CA VAL A 157 -8.08 -14.65 1.57
C VAL A 157 -8.82 -15.49 2.57
N VAL A 158 -9.12 -16.73 2.19
CA VAL A 158 -9.75 -17.73 3.05
C VAL A 158 -8.71 -18.77 3.42
N LEU A 159 -8.35 -18.85 4.69
CA LEU A 159 -7.46 -19.89 5.22
C LEU A 159 -8.29 -21.15 5.47
N ILE A 160 -8.07 -22.19 4.65
CA ILE A 160 -8.93 -23.39 4.60
C ILE A 160 -8.38 -24.51 5.46
N ASP A 161 -7.07 -24.76 5.35
CA ASP A 161 -6.41 -25.90 5.98
C ASP A 161 -4.92 -25.62 6.14
N GLY A 162 -4.21 -26.56 6.73
CA GLY A 162 -2.79 -26.53 6.89
C GLY A 162 -2.29 -27.60 7.83
N SER A 163 -1.06 -27.49 8.24
CA SER A 163 -0.47 -28.35 9.27
C SER A 163 0.67 -27.64 9.99
N TYR A 164 1.01 -28.14 11.14
CA TYR A 164 2.10 -27.62 11.96
C TYR A 164 2.99 -28.76 12.49
N HIS A 165 4.15 -28.40 12.96
CA HIS A 165 5.06 -29.30 13.65
C HIS A 165 5.35 -28.78 15.06
N GLU A 166 5.21 -29.61 16.09
CA GLU A 166 5.28 -29.20 17.49
C GLU A 166 6.59 -28.45 17.84
N VAL A 167 7.70 -28.78 17.20
CA VAL A 167 9.04 -28.21 17.48
C VAL A 167 9.42 -27.11 16.49
N ASP A 168 9.15 -27.31 15.19
CA ASP A 168 9.70 -26.49 14.10
C ASP A 168 8.73 -25.38 13.62
N SER A 169 7.49 -25.39 14.08
CA SER A 169 6.55 -24.31 13.80
C SER A 169 6.76 -23.12 14.71
N SER A 170 6.58 -21.93 14.14
CA SER A 170 6.73 -20.66 14.84
C SER A 170 5.92 -19.56 14.15
N ASP A 171 5.72 -18.43 14.83
CA ASP A 171 5.14 -17.23 14.23
C ASP A 171 5.86 -16.83 12.93
N MET A 172 7.17 -16.78 12.95
CA MET A 172 7.98 -16.43 11.78
C MET A 172 7.81 -17.45 10.64
N ALA A 173 7.78 -18.74 10.91
CA ALA A 173 7.60 -19.78 9.90
C ALA A 173 6.25 -19.63 9.18
N PHE A 174 5.17 -19.36 9.92
CA PHE A 174 3.85 -19.13 9.34
C PHE A 174 3.76 -17.80 8.58
N ARG A 175 4.40 -16.73 9.04
CA ARG A 175 4.47 -15.46 8.29
C ARG A 175 5.16 -15.66 6.94
N VAL A 176 6.34 -16.26 6.93
CA VAL A 176 7.09 -16.54 5.69
C VAL A 176 6.32 -17.47 4.77
N CYS A 177 5.70 -18.51 5.31
CA CYS A 177 4.90 -19.46 4.56
C CYS A 177 3.73 -18.77 3.86
N ALA A 178 2.95 -17.98 4.59
CA ALA A 178 1.79 -17.27 4.08
C ALA A 178 2.18 -16.21 3.03
N ALA A 179 3.22 -15.44 3.29
CA ALA A 179 3.73 -14.45 2.35
C ALA A 179 4.19 -15.10 1.03
N THR A 180 4.92 -16.20 1.12
CA THR A 180 5.40 -16.92 -0.07
C THR A 180 4.24 -17.59 -0.83
N ALA A 181 3.32 -18.20 -0.12
CA ALA A 181 2.12 -18.79 -0.72
C ALA A 181 1.29 -17.75 -1.48
N PHE A 182 1.06 -16.60 -0.87
CA PHE A 182 0.31 -15.51 -1.49
C PHE A 182 1.00 -14.95 -2.74
N LYS A 183 2.33 -14.83 -2.72
CA LYS A 183 3.13 -14.38 -3.90
C LYS A 183 3.09 -15.36 -5.06
N GLN A 184 2.85 -16.63 -4.81
CA GLN A 184 2.81 -17.68 -5.82
C GLN A 184 1.40 -17.92 -6.40
N ALA A 185 0.39 -17.48 -5.70
CA ALA A 185 -1.00 -17.60 -6.12
C ALA A 185 -1.38 -16.50 -7.11
#